data_4c280e960e02dd7af9f30a9626610abc
#
_entry.id   4c280e960e02dd7af9f30a9626610abc
#
_cell.length_a   1.000
_cell.length_b   1.000
_cell.length_c   1.000
_cell.angle_alpha   90.00
_cell.angle_beta   90.00
_cell.angle_gamma   90.00
#
_symmetry.space_group_name_H-M   'P 1'
#
loop_
_entity.id
_entity.type
_entity.pdbx_description
1 polymer ?
#
loop_
_entity_poly.entity_id
_entity_poly.type
_entity_poly.pdbx_seq_one_letter_code
_entity_poly.pdbx_strand_id
1 'polypeptide(L)'
;MSISAKSGLVDVDYYMVGISKLPGFKNPIKLSSNESVLGMSPAAQRAANEAIATSHLYLEFDTQSLAEVLSAYYSLSTDLITFGPGSDELLQRIVNAFCGPDQELVHSKNAYMQFPIYTKVAGATPIAADDNDMKY
;
A
#
# COMPACT_ATOMS: atom_id res chain seq x y z
N MET A 1 -28.41 18.36 -13.17
CA MET A 1 -26.96 18.07 -13.22
C MET A 1 -26.80 16.58 -13.06
N SER A 2 -26.21 15.89 -14.02
CA SER A 2 -25.84 14.47 -13.86
C SER A 2 -24.47 14.41 -13.16
N ILE A 3 -24.35 13.59 -12.13
CA ILE A 3 -23.06 13.28 -11.52
C ILE A 3 -22.36 12.28 -12.45
N SER A 4 -21.17 12.63 -12.92
CA SER A 4 -20.32 11.72 -13.71
C SER A 4 -19.03 11.42 -12.94
N ALA A 5 -18.50 10.22 -13.13
CA ALA A 5 -17.18 9.87 -12.60
C ALA A 5 -16.08 10.71 -13.27
N LYS A 6 -14.94 10.86 -12.58
CA LYS A 6 -13.75 11.48 -13.19
C LYS A 6 -13.34 10.69 -14.44
N SER A 7 -12.82 11.40 -15.44
CA SER A 7 -12.19 10.74 -16.60
C SER A 7 -11.06 9.83 -16.12
N GLY A 8 -10.94 8.65 -16.70
CA GLY A 8 -9.97 7.65 -16.31
C GLY A 8 -10.43 6.62 -15.26
N LEU A 9 -11.47 6.94 -14.45
CA LEU A 9 -12.03 5.94 -13.52
C LEU A 9 -12.75 4.80 -14.23
N VAL A 10 -13.33 5.07 -15.40
CA VAL A 10 -14.03 4.05 -16.22
C VAL A 10 -13.04 3.06 -16.85
N ASP A 11 -11.77 3.46 -16.99
CA ASP A 11 -10.70 2.68 -17.63
C ASP A 11 -9.79 1.99 -16.62
N VAL A 12 -10.19 1.93 -15.34
CA VAL A 12 -9.45 1.21 -14.31
C VAL A 12 -9.73 -0.28 -14.45
N ASP A 13 -8.69 -1.05 -14.73
CA ASP A 13 -8.77 -2.50 -14.76
C ASP A 13 -9.03 -3.09 -13.37
N TYR A 14 -9.80 -4.18 -13.33
CA TYR A 14 -10.05 -4.89 -12.09
C TYR A 14 -8.74 -5.50 -11.56
N TYR A 15 -8.37 -5.14 -10.34
CA TYR A 15 -7.22 -5.72 -9.66
C TYR A 15 -7.53 -7.13 -9.16
N MET A 16 -6.87 -8.14 -9.71
CA MET A 16 -6.95 -9.52 -9.22
C MET A 16 -5.99 -9.74 -8.06
N VAL A 17 -6.55 -9.87 -6.86
CA VAL A 17 -5.77 -10.25 -5.68
C VAL A 17 -5.30 -11.70 -5.75
N GLY A 18 -4.21 -12.04 -5.04
CA GLY A 18 -3.71 -13.40 -4.98
C GLY A 18 -4.76 -14.40 -4.48
N ILE A 19 -4.84 -15.55 -5.15
CA ILE A 19 -5.81 -16.61 -4.84
C ILE A 19 -5.45 -17.26 -3.49
N SER A 20 -6.40 -17.25 -2.55
CA SER A 20 -6.23 -17.84 -1.21
C SER A 20 -6.95 -19.19 -1.05
N LYS A 21 -7.88 -19.49 -1.94
CA LYS A 21 -8.67 -20.74 -1.90
C LYS A 21 -8.60 -21.43 -3.25
N LEU A 22 -8.29 -22.70 -3.24
CA LEU A 22 -8.25 -23.53 -4.45
C LEU A 22 -9.34 -24.60 -4.36
N PRO A 23 -10.30 -24.68 -5.32
CA PRO A 23 -11.34 -25.70 -5.31
C PRO A 23 -10.73 -27.11 -5.25
N GLY A 24 -11.27 -27.97 -4.39
CA GLY A 24 -10.76 -29.32 -4.18
C GLY A 24 -9.57 -29.48 -3.21
N PHE A 25 -8.99 -28.37 -2.73
CA PHE A 25 -7.89 -28.40 -1.75
C PHE A 25 -8.31 -27.78 -0.42
N LYS A 26 -8.13 -28.54 0.67
CA LYS A 26 -8.51 -28.09 2.01
C LYS A 26 -7.53 -27.05 2.59
N ASN A 27 -6.23 -27.23 2.35
CA ASN A 27 -5.17 -26.35 2.85
C ASN A 27 -4.11 -26.16 1.74
N PRO A 28 -4.36 -25.33 0.72
CA PRO A 28 -3.38 -25.08 -0.32
C PRO A 28 -2.23 -24.21 0.25
N ILE A 29 -1.01 -24.48 -0.19
CA ILE A 29 0.13 -23.62 0.10
C ILE A 29 -0.03 -22.35 -0.75
N LYS A 30 -0.23 -21.20 -0.10
CA LYS A 30 -0.40 -19.91 -0.77
C LYS A 30 0.96 -19.27 -1.05
N LEU A 31 1.28 -19.12 -2.34
CA LEU A 31 2.49 -18.44 -2.82
C LEU A 31 2.16 -17.24 -3.71
N SER A 32 0.89 -16.81 -3.71
CA SER A 32 0.38 -15.75 -4.59
C SER A 32 0.40 -14.35 -3.94
N SER A 33 0.95 -14.21 -2.74
CA SER A 33 1.03 -12.95 -2.01
C SER A 33 2.29 -12.92 -1.14
N ASN A 34 2.81 -11.73 -0.86
CA ASN A 34 3.98 -11.52 -0.01
C ASN A 34 3.59 -11.60 1.48
N GLU A 35 3.14 -12.77 1.91
CA GLU A 35 2.78 -13.03 3.29
C GLU A 35 3.94 -13.68 4.06
N SER A 36 4.13 -13.30 5.33
CA SER A 36 5.12 -13.96 6.18
C SER A 36 4.64 -15.35 6.56
N VAL A 37 5.34 -16.37 6.10
CA VAL A 37 5.08 -17.78 6.46
C VAL A 37 5.41 -18.10 7.93
N LEU A 38 6.19 -17.23 8.59
CA LEU A 38 6.54 -17.37 9.99
C LEU A 38 5.45 -16.84 10.95
N GLY A 39 4.46 -16.12 10.39
CA GLY A 39 3.41 -15.47 11.18
C GLY A 39 3.92 -14.26 11.97
N MET A 40 3.16 -13.90 12.98
CA MET A 40 3.47 -12.78 13.87
C MET A 40 4.43 -13.22 14.99
N SER A 41 5.37 -12.36 15.37
CA SER A 41 6.23 -12.64 16.52
C SER A 41 5.42 -12.74 17.81
N PRO A 42 5.83 -13.58 18.79
CA PRO A 42 5.11 -13.70 20.06
C PRO A 42 4.98 -12.37 20.82
N ALA A 43 5.97 -11.48 20.70
CA ALA A 43 5.93 -10.17 21.34
C ALA A 43 4.86 -9.27 20.69
N ALA A 44 4.80 -9.23 19.35
CA ALA A 44 3.79 -8.46 18.62
C ALA A 44 2.38 -9.00 18.88
N GLN A 45 2.20 -10.33 18.98
CA GLN A 45 0.92 -10.95 19.29
C GLN A 45 0.42 -10.56 20.70
N ARG A 46 1.30 -10.54 21.70
CA ARG A 46 0.94 -10.07 23.05
C ARG A 46 0.51 -8.61 23.05
N ALA A 47 1.33 -7.74 22.45
CA ALA A 47 1.02 -6.32 22.35
C ALA A 47 -0.31 -6.06 21.63
N ALA A 48 -0.59 -6.77 20.54
CA ALA A 48 -1.87 -6.65 19.82
C ALA A 48 -3.05 -7.08 20.71
N ASN A 49 -2.93 -8.17 21.45
CA ASN A 49 -3.97 -8.63 22.37
C ASN A 49 -4.24 -7.62 23.50
N GLU A 50 -3.21 -6.99 24.03
CA GLU A 50 -3.34 -5.92 25.04
C GLU A 50 -4.04 -4.68 24.46
N ALA A 51 -3.69 -4.28 23.23
CA ALA A 51 -4.28 -3.13 22.56
C ALA A 51 -5.77 -3.30 22.23
N ILE A 52 -6.26 -4.55 22.05
CA ILE A 52 -7.68 -4.82 21.79
C ILE A 52 -8.59 -4.24 22.88
N ALA A 53 -8.16 -4.25 24.15
CA ALA A 53 -8.96 -3.72 25.27
C ALA A 53 -9.31 -2.24 25.12
N THR A 54 -8.50 -1.46 24.42
CA THR A 54 -8.66 -0.02 24.20
C THR A 54 -9.00 0.36 22.76
N SER A 55 -9.21 -0.62 21.88
CA SER A 55 -9.45 -0.40 20.45
C SER A 55 -10.75 0.35 20.13
N HIS A 56 -11.64 0.53 21.10
CA HIS A 56 -12.86 1.34 21.01
C HIS A 56 -12.61 2.85 21.20
N LEU A 57 -11.41 3.23 21.61
CA LEU A 57 -11.01 4.63 21.79
C LEU A 57 -10.36 5.14 20.50
N TYR A 58 -10.48 6.42 20.23
CA TYR A 58 -9.68 7.05 19.18
C TYR A 58 -8.20 6.98 19.57
N LEU A 59 -7.37 6.67 18.59
CA LEU A 59 -5.93 6.79 18.75
C LEU A 59 -5.54 8.24 19.05
N GLU A 60 -4.52 8.42 19.88
CA GLU A 60 -3.87 9.72 19.97
C GLU A 60 -3.42 10.15 18.58
N PHE A 61 -3.57 11.43 18.27
CA PHE A 61 -3.35 11.98 16.93
C PHE A 61 -1.91 11.85 16.45
N ASP A 62 -1.01 11.48 17.37
CA ASP A 62 0.39 11.46 17.06
C ASP A 62 0.92 10.02 17.06
N THR A 63 1.56 9.67 15.98
CA THR A 63 2.37 8.47 15.85
C THR A 63 3.80 8.72 16.36
N GLN A 64 3.98 9.74 17.21
CA GLN A 64 5.28 10.23 17.64
C GLN A 64 6.12 9.14 18.33
N SER A 65 5.51 8.36 19.21
CA SER A 65 6.19 7.27 19.90
C SER A 65 6.74 6.20 18.94
N LEU A 66 5.97 5.87 17.89
CA LEU A 66 6.43 4.94 16.85
C LEU A 66 7.49 5.58 15.96
N ALA A 67 7.33 6.88 15.62
CA ALA A 67 8.32 7.64 14.85
C ALA A 67 9.68 7.67 15.56
N GLU A 68 9.69 7.91 16.86
CA GLU A 68 10.93 7.92 17.68
C GLU A 68 11.65 6.56 17.70
N VAL A 69 10.90 5.49 17.88
CA VAL A 69 11.47 4.13 17.84
C VAL A 69 12.06 3.82 16.46
N LEU A 70 11.35 4.13 15.38
CA LEU A 70 11.84 3.90 14.01
C LEU A 70 12.99 4.83 13.64
N SER A 71 12.93 6.08 14.07
CA SER A 71 14.02 7.05 13.93
C SER A 71 15.33 6.52 14.54
N ALA A 72 15.26 6.02 15.76
CA ALA A 72 16.41 5.42 16.43
C ALA A 72 16.91 4.16 15.71
N TYR A 73 15.99 3.31 15.26
CA TYR A 73 16.33 2.04 14.60
C TYR A 73 16.97 2.25 13.22
N TYR A 74 16.44 3.17 12.42
CA TYR A 74 16.91 3.43 11.05
C TYR A 74 17.91 4.60 10.95
N SER A 75 18.20 5.30 12.04
CA SER A 75 19.03 6.52 12.06
C SER A 75 18.49 7.61 11.12
N LEU A 76 17.18 7.80 11.11
CA LEU A 76 16.48 8.81 10.32
C LEU A 76 15.84 9.85 11.25
N SER A 77 15.71 11.10 10.78
CA SER A 77 14.88 12.08 11.50
C SER A 77 13.41 11.67 11.49
N THR A 78 12.69 11.92 12.58
CA THR A 78 11.24 11.69 12.67
C THR A 78 10.46 12.42 11.57
N ASP A 79 10.92 13.59 11.13
CA ASP A 79 10.32 14.38 10.06
C ASP A 79 10.38 13.71 8.68
N LEU A 80 11.22 12.69 8.54
CA LEU A 80 11.36 11.91 7.31
C LEU A 80 10.52 10.61 7.32
N ILE A 81 9.71 10.42 8.36
CA ILE A 81 8.91 9.20 8.53
C ILE A 81 7.43 9.58 8.49
N THR A 82 6.67 8.92 7.64
CA THR A 82 5.21 9.03 7.60
C THR A 82 4.56 7.66 7.76
N PHE A 83 3.37 7.64 8.31
CA PHE A 83 2.64 6.41 8.62
C PHE A 83 1.33 6.32 7.86
N GLY A 84 0.91 5.09 7.59
CA GLY A 84 -0.38 4.76 7.02
C GLY A 84 -0.72 3.29 7.28
N PRO A 85 -1.97 2.89 7.11
CA PRO A 85 -2.41 1.50 7.22
C PRO A 85 -1.89 0.66 6.03
N GLY A 86 -0.58 0.46 6.00
CA GLY A 86 0.15 -0.25 4.95
C GLY A 86 0.71 0.67 3.86
N SER A 87 1.68 0.14 3.11
CA SER A 87 2.34 0.86 2.01
C SER A 87 1.40 1.25 0.88
N ASP A 88 0.31 0.51 0.70
CA ASP A 88 -0.66 0.73 -0.35
C ASP A 88 -1.34 2.11 -0.21
N GLU A 89 -1.80 2.45 0.98
CA GLU A 89 -2.35 3.78 1.25
C GLU A 89 -1.29 4.88 1.12
N LEU A 90 -0.06 4.63 1.55
CA LEU A 90 1.02 5.62 1.41
C LEU A 90 1.33 5.91 -0.06
N LEU A 91 1.35 4.89 -0.92
CA LEU A 91 1.49 5.05 -2.37
C LEU A 91 0.36 5.90 -2.95
N GLN A 92 -0.89 5.61 -2.56
CA GLN A 92 -2.04 6.39 -3.00
C GLN A 92 -1.95 7.86 -2.53
N ARG A 93 -1.54 8.11 -1.29
CA ARG A 93 -1.35 9.46 -0.76
C ARG A 93 -0.28 10.23 -1.55
N ILE A 94 0.85 9.59 -1.85
CA ILE A 94 1.91 10.21 -2.65
C ILE A 94 1.40 10.56 -4.04
N VAL A 95 0.74 9.62 -4.73
CA VAL A 95 0.19 9.89 -6.05
C VAL A 95 -0.82 11.04 -6.00
N ASN A 96 -1.74 11.06 -5.04
CA ASN A 96 -2.71 12.14 -4.92
C ASN A 96 -2.09 13.50 -4.55
N ALA A 97 -0.94 13.51 -3.87
CA ALA A 97 -0.25 14.74 -3.50
C ALA A 97 0.55 15.36 -4.65
N PHE A 98 1.05 14.53 -5.56
CA PHE A 98 2.01 14.96 -6.59
C PHE A 98 1.51 14.76 -8.02
N CYS A 99 0.39 14.06 -8.24
CA CYS A 99 -0.14 13.79 -9.57
C CYS A 99 -1.59 14.26 -9.69
N GLY A 100 -1.94 14.78 -10.87
CA GLY A 100 -3.28 15.24 -11.21
C GLY A 100 -3.48 15.32 -12.73
N PRO A 101 -4.55 15.98 -13.20
CA PRO A 101 -4.79 16.18 -14.63
C PRO A 101 -3.57 16.79 -15.33
N ASP A 102 -3.32 16.36 -16.55
CA ASP A 102 -2.20 16.80 -17.41
C ASP A 102 -0.80 16.45 -16.89
N GLN A 103 -0.70 15.59 -15.87
CA GLN A 103 0.55 15.07 -15.35
C GLN A 103 0.71 13.60 -15.66
N GLU A 104 1.96 13.12 -15.63
CA GLU A 104 2.33 11.75 -15.90
C GLU A 104 3.04 11.14 -14.68
N LEU A 105 2.77 9.87 -14.41
CA LEU A 105 3.53 9.07 -13.47
C LEU A 105 4.24 7.95 -14.23
N VAL A 106 5.57 7.99 -14.22
CA VAL A 106 6.39 6.94 -14.82
C VAL A 106 6.60 5.82 -13.80
N HIS A 107 6.33 4.59 -14.20
CA HIS A 107 6.54 3.40 -13.40
C HIS A 107 7.19 2.29 -14.24
N SER A 108 7.87 1.33 -13.59
CA SER A 108 8.36 0.15 -14.27
C SER A 108 7.19 -0.66 -14.84
N LYS A 109 7.37 -1.26 -16.01
CA LYS A 109 6.39 -2.16 -16.64
C LYS A 109 6.04 -3.36 -15.75
N ASN A 110 6.98 -3.83 -14.95
CA ASN A 110 6.82 -4.93 -14.00
C ASN A 110 6.56 -4.46 -12.55
N ALA A 111 6.24 -3.18 -12.36
CA ALA A 111 5.93 -2.64 -11.04
C ALA A 111 4.59 -3.16 -10.49
N TYR A 112 4.37 -2.88 -9.24
CA TYR A 112 3.12 -3.18 -8.56
C TYR A 112 1.92 -2.56 -9.30
N MET A 113 0.91 -3.37 -9.58
CA MET A 113 -0.24 -3.00 -10.43
C MET A 113 -1.07 -1.82 -9.90
N GLN A 114 -0.91 -1.43 -8.66
CA GLN A 114 -1.63 -0.29 -8.11
C GLN A 114 -1.09 1.07 -8.61
N PHE A 115 0.14 1.16 -9.09
CA PHE A 115 0.68 2.42 -9.63
C PHE A 115 -0.18 2.99 -10.76
N PRO A 116 -0.47 2.25 -11.85
CA PRO A 116 -1.36 2.77 -12.88
C PRO A 116 -2.78 3.04 -12.38
N ILE A 117 -3.29 2.25 -11.45
CA ILE A 117 -4.63 2.45 -10.88
C ILE A 117 -4.70 3.78 -10.13
N TYR A 118 -3.81 4.02 -9.17
CA TYR A 118 -3.79 5.28 -8.40
C TYR A 118 -3.55 6.49 -9.27
N THR A 119 -2.71 6.35 -10.30
CA THR A 119 -2.46 7.41 -11.28
C THR A 119 -3.74 7.80 -12.01
N LYS A 120 -4.48 6.84 -12.53
CA LYS A 120 -5.77 7.08 -13.20
C LYS A 120 -6.82 7.67 -12.23
N VAL A 121 -6.87 7.18 -10.98
CA VAL A 121 -7.77 7.72 -9.95
C VAL A 121 -7.45 9.18 -9.61
N ALA A 122 -6.19 9.55 -9.62
CA ALA A 122 -5.75 10.94 -9.44
C ALA A 122 -6.09 11.83 -10.67
N GLY A 123 -6.41 11.22 -11.81
CA GLY A 123 -6.68 11.92 -13.08
C GLY A 123 -5.42 12.14 -13.93
N ALA A 124 -4.29 11.53 -13.54
CA ALA A 124 -3.03 11.59 -14.26
C ALA A 124 -2.87 10.41 -15.24
N THR A 125 -1.85 10.46 -16.09
CA THR A 125 -1.56 9.44 -17.10
C THR A 125 -0.44 8.51 -16.61
N PRO A 126 -0.67 7.20 -16.46
CA PRO A 126 0.40 6.27 -16.14
C PRO A 126 1.24 5.95 -17.37
N ILE A 127 2.56 6.04 -17.24
CA ILE A 127 3.53 5.72 -18.28
C ILE A 127 4.38 4.52 -17.82
N ALA A 128 4.22 3.40 -18.50
CA ALA A 128 5.02 2.21 -18.23
C ALA A 128 6.36 2.31 -18.99
N ALA A 129 7.46 2.34 -18.25
CA ALA A 129 8.81 2.26 -18.80
C ALA A 129 9.25 0.79 -18.90
N ASP A 130 9.92 0.44 -19.99
CA ASP A 130 10.52 -0.89 -20.14
C ASP A 130 11.70 -1.04 -19.16
N ASP A 131 11.71 -2.17 -18.46
CA ASP A 131 12.82 -2.56 -17.60
C ASP A 131 13.93 -3.13 -18.49
N ASN A 132 14.86 -2.28 -18.87
CA ASN A 132 16.05 -2.72 -19.58
C ASN A 132 16.88 -3.60 -18.64
N ASP A 133 16.93 -4.91 -18.91
CA ASP A 133 17.72 -5.91 -18.20
C ASP A 133 17.78 -5.66 -16.68
N MET A 134 16.86 -6.25 -15.95
CA MET A 134 16.76 -6.18 -14.49
C MET A 134 18.11 -6.39 -13.79
N LYS A 135 19.00 -5.45 -13.92
CA LYS A 135 20.24 -5.33 -13.15
C LYS A 135 19.95 -4.41 -11.99
N TYR A 136 19.57 -5.04 -10.87
CA TYR A 136 19.55 -4.42 -9.57
C TYR A 136 20.91 -4.51 -8.92
#